data_871ef55868d9f304ec73efb7371d2ea5
#
_entry.id   871ef55868d9f304ec73efb7371d2ea5
#
_cell.length_a   1.000
_cell.length_b   1.000
_cell.length_c   1.000
_cell.angle_alpha   90.00
_cell.angle_beta   90.00
_cell.angle_gamma   90.00
#
_symmetry.space_group_name_H-M   'P 1'
#
loop_
_entity.id
_entity.type
_entity.pdbx_description
1 polymer ?
#
loop_
_entity_poly.entity_id
_entity_poly.type
_entity_poly.pdbx_seq_one_letter_code
_entity_poly.pdbx_strand_id
1 'polypeptide(L)'
;MDIKALDKALLEIIKKREELGKIDYNNPKYDDLEEQLHDLEDDFQDEYGEYLEEVLQDVHDEICPDNDVLMPIAYLGKGVYVEVEKYPGKETKLVLEANPPRIVLSISKDKQELVWSSK
;
A
#
# COMPACT_ATOMS: atom_id res chain seq x y z
N MET A 1 -14.94 10.14 -5.58
CA MET A 1 -13.68 9.39 -5.92
C MET A 1 -13.98 8.32 -6.95
N ASP A 2 -13.22 8.31 -8.03
CA ASP A 2 -13.35 7.26 -9.05
C ASP A 2 -12.56 6.03 -8.61
N ILE A 3 -13.24 5.06 -8.04
CA ILE A 3 -12.62 3.85 -7.49
C ILE A 3 -12.00 2.97 -8.58
N LYS A 4 -12.60 2.94 -9.77
CA LYS A 4 -12.03 2.17 -10.88
C LYS A 4 -10.69 2.75 -11.34
N ALA A 5 -10.59 4.08 -11.41
CA ALA A 5 -9.35 4.75 -11.78
C ALA A 5 -8.29 4.55 -10.70
N LEU A 6 -8.67 4.63 -9.43
CA LEU A 6 -7.78 4.35 -8.31
C LEU A 6 -7.23 2.92 -8.39
N ASP A 7 -8.10 1.95 -8.62
CA ASP A 7 -7.70 0.54 -8.71
C ASP A 7 -6.73 0.31 -9.87
N LYS A 8 -7.01 0.91 -11.02
CA LYS A 8 -6.14 0.82 -12.19
C LYS A 8 -4.75 1.38 -11.89
N ALA A 9 -4.70 2.53 -11.22
CA ALA A 9 -3.42 3.15 -10.84
C ALA A 9 -2.62 2.27 -9.88
N LEU A 10 -3.30 1.67 -8.89
CA LEU A 10 -2.66 0.72 -7.96
C LEU A 10 -2.09 -0.49 -8.70
N LEU A 11 -2.87 -1.07 -9.61
CA LEU A 11 -2.44 -2.24 -10.38
C LEU A 11 -1.24 -1.93 -11.26
N GLU A 12 -1.19 -0.74 -11.86
CA GLU A 12 -0.04 -0.32 -12.67
C GLU A 12 1.25 -0.22 -11.84
N ILE A 13 1.15 0.34 -10.63
CA ILE A 13 2.30 0.43 -9.73
C ILE A 13 2.77 -0.97 -9.31
N ILE A 14 1.84 -1.83 -8.92
CA ILE A 14 2.15 -3.20 -8.49
C ILE A 14 2.85 -3.96 -9.63
N LYS A 15 2.31 -3.86 -10.83
CA LYS A 15 2.88 -4.50 -12.01
C LYS A 15 4.30 -4.01 -12.30
N LYS A 16 4.52 -2.70 -12.21
CA LYS A 16 5.83 -2.10 -12.47
C LYS A 16 6.85 -2.54 -11.42
N ARG A 17 6.43 -2.62 -10.15
CA ARG A 17 7.29 -3.12 -9.07
C ARG A 17 7.68 -4.57 -9.30
N GLU A 18 6.75 -5.40 -9.79
CA GLU A 18 7.04 -6.79 -10.12
C GLU A 18 8.05 -6.91 -11.27
N GLU A 19 7.88 -6.11 -12.32
CA GLU A 19 8.81 -6.06 -13.44
C GLU A 19 10.21 -5.69 -12.99
N LEU A 20 10.32 -4.64 -12.17
CA LEU A 20 11.61 -4.18 -11.65
C LEU A 20 12.28 -5.23 -10.77
N GLY A 21 11.49 -5.95 -9.97
CA GLY A 21 11.99 -7.00 -9.08
C GLY A 21 12.51 -8.24 -9.80
N LYS A 22 12.20 -8.40 -11.10
CA LYS A 22 12.63 -9.55 -11.90
C LYS A 22 13.95 -9.32 -12.62
N ILE A 23 14.49 -8.11 -12.60
CA ILE A 23 15.73 -7.78 -13.31
C ILE A 23 16.79 -7.33 -12.31
N ASP A 24 18.06 -7.55 -12.68
CA ASP A 24 19.19 -7.14 -11.87
C ASP A 24 19.44 -5.65 -11.97
N TYR A 25 20.02 -5.09 -10.91
CA TYR A 25 20.45 -3.70 -10.88
C TYR A 25 21.35 -3.34 -12.07
N ASN A 26 22.12 -4.31 -12.59
CA ASN A 26 23.02 -4.12 -13.73
C ASN A 26 22.34 -4.21 -15.08
N ASN A 27 21.03 -4.54 -15.13
CA ASN A 27 20.28 -4.62 -16.37
C ASN A 27 20.17 -3.24 -16.99
N PRO A 28 20.44 -3.07 -18.30
CA PRO A 28 20.35 -1.76 -18.95
C PRO A 28 18.97 -1.11 -18.86
N LYS A 29 17.92 -1.90 -18.64
CA LYS A 29 16.53 -1.42 -18.51
C LYS A 29 16.16 -1.01 -17.10
N TYR A 30 17.03 -1.32 -16.11
CA TYR A 30 16.70 -1.09 -14.71
C TYR A 30 16.39 0.38 -14.40
N ASP A 31 17.27 1.28 -14.83
CA ASP A 31 17.12 2.72 -14.58
C ASP A 31 15.85 3.28 -15.22
N ASP A 32 15.53 2.84 -16.44
CA ASP A 32 14.32 3.28 -17.13
C ASP A 32 13.06 2.82 -16.41
N LEU A 33 13.04 1.56 -15.95
CA LEU A 33 11.91 1.00 -15.22
C LEU A 33 11.75 1.69 -13.86
N GLU A 34 12.85 1.95 -13.18
CA GLU A 34 12.82 2.66 -11.89
C GLU A 34 12.25 4.07 -12.05
N GLU A 35 12.67 4.78 -13.09
CA GLU A 35 12.16 6.12 -13.37
C GLU A 35 10.66 6.08 -13.70
N GLN A 36 10.21 5.11 -14.50
CA GLN A 36 8.79 4.94 -14.80
C GLN A 36 7.98 4.65 -13.53
N LEU A 37 8.53 3.83 -12.64
CA LEU A 37 7.87 3.51 -11.37
C LEU A 37 7.73 4.76 -10.50
N HIS A 38 8.80 5.57 -10.40
CA HIS A 38 8.75 6.81 -9.61
C HIS A 38 7.71 7.78 -10.17
N ASP A 39 7.61 7.90 -11.49
CA ASP A 39 6.61 8.76 -12.14
C ASP A 39 5.19 8.29 -11.82
N LEU A 40 4.96 6.98 -11.87
CA LEU A 40 3.65 6.41 -11.52
C LEU A 40 3.30 6.67 -10.04
N GLU A 41 4.27 6.52 -9.15
CA GLU A 41 4.06 6.75 -7.73
C GLU A 41 3.80 8.23 -7.42
N ASP A 42 4.52 9.14 -8.09
CA ASP A 42 4.31 10.58 -7.92
C ASP A 42 2.93 10.99 -8.41
N ASP A 43 2.52 10.54 -9.60
CA ASP A 43 1.20 10.82 -10.15
C ASP A 43 0.10 10.25 -9.24
N PHE A 44 0.30 9.06 -8.73
CA PHE A 44 -0.63 8.42 -7.80
C PHE A 44 -0.79 9.24 -6.52
N GLN A 45 0.31 9.70 -5.95
CA GLN A 45 0.28 10.52 -4.74
C GLN A 45 -0.44 11.84 -4.98
N ASP A 46 -0.19 12.46 -6.14
CA ASP A 46 -0.85 13.73 -6.49
C ASP A 46 -2.36 13.57 -6.66
N GLU A 47 -2.81 12.48 -7.27
CA GLU A 47 -4.25 12.28 -7.56
C GLU A 47 -5.02 11.65 -6.40
N TYR A 48 -4.43 10.70 -5.70
CA TYR A 48 -5.14 9.86 -4.73
C TYR A 48 -4.59 9.92 -3.32
N GLY A 49 -3.43 10.55 -3.13
CA GLY A 49 -2.74 10.58 -1.84
C GLY A 49 -3.60 11.10 -0.71
N GLU A 50 -4.22 12.25 -0.92
CA GLU A 50 -5.06 12.90 0.10
C GLU A 50 -6.22 12.00 0.54
N TYR A 51 -6.91 11.42 -0.44
CA TYR A 51 -8.03 10.51 -0.17
C TYR A 51 -7.59 9.30 0.66
N LEU A 52 -6.51 8.65 0.24
CA LEU A 52 -6.01 7.45 0.92
C LEU A 52 -5.38 7.78 2.27
N GLU A 53 -4.76 8.94 2.41
CA GLU A 53 -4.24 9.39 3.71
C GLU A 53 -5.37 9.58 4.72
N GLU A 54 -6.51 10.11 4.31
CA GLU A 54 -7.69 10.21 5.17
C GLU A 54 -8.21 8.83 5.57
N VAL A 55 -8.27 7.90 4.62
CA VAL A 55 -8.68 6.52 4.90
C VAL A 55 -7.72 5.87 5.89
N LEU A 56 -6.41 6.03 5.67
CA LEU A 56 -5.40 5.47 6.56
C LEU A 56 -5.44 6.11 7.94
N GLN A 57 -5.69 7.42 8.02
CA GLN A 57 -5.84 8.10 9.30
C GLN A 57 -7.00 7.50 10.10
N ASP A 58 -8.14 7.26 9.47
CA ASP A 58 -9.28 6.64 10.11
C ASP A 58 -8.96 5.24 10.62
N VAL A 59 -8.25 4.45 9.81
CA VAL A 59 -7.82 3.10 10.19
C VAL A 59 -6.86 3.15 11.38
N HIS A 60 -5.85 4.02 11.33
CA HIS A 60 -4.90 4.18 12.44
C HIS A 60 -5.59 4.61 13.73
N ASP A 61 -6.51 5.56 13.64
CA ASP A 61 -7.24 6.04 14.82
C ASP A 61 -8.05 4.93 15.48
N GLU A 62 -8.55 4.00 14.67
CA GLU A 62 -9.37 2.91 15.16
C GLU A 62 -8.56 1.77 15.79
N ILE A 63 -7.45 1.37 15.16
CA ILE A 63 -6.73 0.15 15.57
C ILE A 63 -5.30 0.36 16.05
N CYS A 64 -4.65 1.45 15.68
CA CYS A 64 -3.25 1.70 16.05
C CYS A 64 -2.96 3.21 16.14
N PRO A 65 -3.63 3.91 17.08
CA PRO A 65 -3.53 5.37 17.15
C PRO A 65 -2.13 5.89 17.51
N ASP A 66 -1.29 5.05 18.08
CA ASP A 66 0.07 5.44 18.48
C ASP A 66 1.07 5.38 17.32
N ASN A 67 0.67 4.84 16.17
CA ASN A 67 1.54 4.76 14.99
C ASN A 67 1.21 5.90 14.02
N ASP A 68 2.25 6.53 13.48
CA ASP A 68 2.09 7.60 12.49
C ASP A 68 1.62 7.06 11.14
N VAL A 69 0.77 7.82 10.47
CA VAL A 69 0.32 7.51 9.12
C VAL A 69 1.43 7.86 8.13
N LEU A 70 1.79 6.91 7.27
CA LEU A 70 2.77 7.10 6.23
C LEU A 70 2.08 7.38 4.89
N MET A 71 2.87 7.64 3.84
CA MET A 71 2.33 7.79 2.49
C MET A 71 1.66 6.49 2.04
N PRO A 72 0.52 6.56 1.33
CA PRO A 72 -0.21 5.34 0.92
C PRO A 72 0.64 4.30 0.21
N ILE A 73 1.58 4.70 -0.63
CA ILE A 73 2.43 3.77 -1.37
C ILE A 73 3.30 2.90 -0.45
N ALA A 74 3.59 3.36 0.77
CA ALA A 74 4.37 2.59 1.74
C ALA A 74 3.63 1.33 2.20
N TYR A 75 2.30 1.31 2.08
CA TYR A 75 1.47 0.17 2.52
C TYR A 75 1.32 -0.91 1.45
N LEU A 76 1.83 -0.67 0.24
CA LEU A 76 1.80 -1.66 -0.84
C LEU A 76 2.86 -2.74 -0.63
N GLY A 77 2.61 -3.93 -1.15
CA GLY A 77 3.54 -5.04 -1.09
C GLY A 77 3.63 -5.65 0.31
N LYS A 78 4.74 -5.40 1.00
CA LYS A 78 4.95 -5.94 2.35
C LYS A 78 4.16 -5.24 3.44
N GLY A 79 3.68 -4.03 3.17
CA GLY A 79 2.92 -3.26 4.14
C GLY A 79 3.79 -2.55 5.19
N VAL A 80 3.12 -2.02 6.20
CA VAL A 80 3.75 -1.22 7.26
C VAL A 80 3.47 -1.88 8.61
N TYR A 81 4.51 -2.09 9.43
CA TYR A 81 4.36 -2.60 10.78
C TYR A 81 3.63 -1.61 11.67
N VAL A 82 2.62 -2.09 12.37
CA VAL A 82 1.84 -1.30 13.33
C VAL A 82 1.63 -2.09 14.60
N GLU A 83 1.48 -1.39 15.73
CA GLU A 83 1.16 -2.01 17.01
C GLU A 83 -0.33 -1.90 17.25
N VAL A 84 -0.99 -3.05 17.32
CA VAL A 84 -2.45 -3.13 17.49
C VAL A 84 -2.76 -3.70 18.87
N GLU A 85 -3.55 -2.98 19.66
CA GLU A 85 -3.90 -3.39 21.04
C GLU A 85 -4.60 -4.75 21.09
N LYS A 86 -5.39 -5.06 20.07
CA LYS A 86 -6.11 -6.34 19.95
C LYS A 86 -5.19 -7.55 19.84
N TYR A 87 -3.97 -7.34 19.35
CA TYR A 87 -2.99 -8.42 19.12
C TYR A 87 -1.63 -8.05 19.71
N PRO A 88 -1.54 -7.90 21.04
CA PRO A 88 -0.29 -7.50 21.69
C PRO A 88 0.81 -8.53 21.47
N GLY A 89 2.01 -8.04 21.17
CA GLY A 89 3.18 -8.91 20.95
C GLY A 89 3.21 -9.60 19.60
N LYS A 90 2.25 -9.31 18.71
CA LYS A 90 2.23 -9.84 17.34
C LYS A 90 2.85 -8.85 16.37
N GLU A 91 3.52 -9.37 15.34
CA GLU A 91 4.03 -8.56 14.23
C GLU A 91 2.91 -8.30 13.22
N THR A 92 2.08 -7.30 13.49
CA THR A 92 0.97 -6.95 12.61
C THR A 92 1.39 -5.89 11.60
N LYS A 93 0.82 -5.98 10.39
CA LYS A 93 1.10 -5.04 9.30
C LYS A 93 -0.19 -4.59 8.65
N LEU A 94 -0.23 -3.31 8.27
CA LEU A 94 -1.29 -2.81 7.40
C LEU A 94 -0.80 -2.89 5.96
N VAL A 95 -1.62 -3.48 5.10
CA VAL A 95 -1.30 -3.69 3.68
C VAL A 95 -2.40 -3.10 2.81
N LEU A 96 -2.01 -2.26 1.86
CA LEU A 96 -2.92 -1.73 0.84
C LEU A 96 -2.89 -2.68 -0.35
N GLU A 97 -4.06 -3.21 -0.71
CA GLU A 97 -4.20 -4.15 -1.82
C GLU A 97 -5.15 -3.60 -2.88
N ALA A 98 -5.02 -4.13 -4.09
CA ALA A 98 -5.86 -3.76 -5.22
C ALA A 98 -6.87 -4.86 -5.54
N ASN A 99 -7.79 -4.53 -6.43
CA ASN A 99 -8.76 -5.46 -7.04
C ASN A 99 -9.75 -6.07 -6.06
N PRO A 100 -10.57 -5.28 -5.35
CA PRO A 100 -10.66 -3.82 -5.32
C PRO A 100 -9.67 -3.20 -4.33
N PRO A 101 -9.52 -1.87 -4.35
CA PRO A 101 -8.69 -1.18 -3.35
C PRO A 101 -9.22 -1.47 -1.94
N ARG A 102 -8.34 -1.96 -1.09
CA ARG A 102 -8.69 -2.33 0.28
C ARG A 102 -7.46 -2.30 1.17
N ILE A 103 -7.70 -2.21 2.47
CA ILE A 103 -6.64 -2.27 3.47
C ILE A 103 -6.92 -3.45 4.38
N VAL A 104 -5.93 -4.32 4.54
CA VAL A 104 -6.02 -5.49 5.41
C VAL A 104 -4.99 -5.39 6.52
N LEU A 105 -5.35 -5.95 7.69
CA LEU A 105 -4.42 -6.13 8.78
C LEU A 105 -3.90 -7.55 8.72
N SER A 106 -2.62 -7.71 8.44
CA SER A 106 -1.96 -9.02 8.40
C SER A 106 -1.45 -9.33 9.79
N ILE A 107 -1.98 -10.38 10.41
CA ILE A 107 -1.68 -10.77 11.80
C ILE A 107 -0.65 -11.90 11.82
N SER A 108 -0.79 -12.84 10.89
CA SER A 108 0.13 -13.94 10.72
C SER A 108 0.11 -14.36 9.25
N LYS A 109 0.94 -15.33 8.91
CA LYS A 109 1.01 -15.85 7.54
C LYS A 109 -0.36 -16.30 7.01
N ASP A 110 -1.19 -16.84 7.89
CA ASP A 110 -2.47 -17.44 7.51
C ASP A 110 -3.68 -16.63 8.00
N LYS A 111 -3.47 -15.50 8.69
CA LYS A 111 -4.57 -14.73 9.26
C LYS A 111 -4.50 -13.25 8.87
N GLN A 112 -5.59 -12.76 8.28
CA GLN A 112 -5.75 -11.37 7.88
C GLN A 112 -7.15 -10.90 8.24
N GLU A 113 -7.27 -9.59 8.55
CA GLU A 113 -8.56 -8.95 8.78
C GLU A 113 -8.74 -7.82 7.78
N LEU A 114 -9.92 -7.73 7.16
CA LEU A 114 -10.27 -6.59 6.32
C LEU A 114 -10.62 -5.41 7.23
N VAL A 115 -9.86 -4.32 7.14
CA VAL A 115 -10.10 -3.13 7.97
C VAL A 115 -10.71 -1.98 7.19
N TRP A 116 -10.56 -1.97 5.88
CA TRP A 116 -11.20 -1.00 5.00
C TRP A 116 -11.33 -1.58 3.59
N SER A 117 -12.44 -1.27 2.93
CA SER A 117 -12.67 -1.64 1.54
C SER A 117 -13.38 -0.49 0.83
N SER A 118 -13.01 -0.29 -0.44
CA SER A 118 -13.68 0.69 -1.30
C SER A 118 -15.08 0.24 -1.74
N LYS A 119 -15.45 -0.96 -1.43
CA LYS A 119 -16.79 -1.50 -1.71
C LYS A 119 -17.62 -1.57 -0.45
#